data_cc20dbfa5c0cba37411dd9baa0e64183
#
_entry.id   cc20dbfa5c0cba37411dd9baa0e64183
#
_cell.length_a   1.000
_cell.length_b   1.000
_cell.length_c   1.000
_cell.angle_alpha   90.00
_cell.angle_beta   90.00
_cell.angle_gamma   90.00
#
_symmetry.space_group_name_H-M   'P 1'
#
loop_
_entity.id
_entity.type
_entity.pdbx_description
1 polymer ?
#
loop_
_entity_poly.entity_id
_entity_poly.type
_entity_poly.pdbx_seq_one_letter_code
_entity_poly.pdbx_strand_id
1 'polypeptide(L)'
;MKNLFKYLVIFFLYCGSIHSHHPGNTVEVGEPYPEIFISIYEDSYDGYNIKIHMKNFKFTPEEISYEPKEKEGYALVHVNEIPIGRSYSKWFHIPDRFFNLEKNTIKVAIKNVNHQSLVADHTVISQEIIVEK
;
A
#
# COMPACT_ATOMS: atom_id res chain seq x y z
N MET A 1 46.76 42.75 -10.35
CA MET A 1 46.04 41.57 -10.81
C MET A 1 44.99 41.24 -9.78
N LYS A 2 43.72 41.48 -10.10
CA LYS A 2 42.61 41.29 -9.18
C LYS A 2 41.94 39.94 -9.51
N ASN A 3 42.12 38.94 -8.66
CA ASN A 3 41.44 37.67 -8.76
C ASN A 3 40.00 37.84 -8.28
N LEU A 4 39.09 37.84 -9.25
CA LEU A 4 37.65 37.85 -9.02
C LEU A 4 37.22 36.45 -8.70
N PHE A 5 37.06 36.11 -7.43
CA PHE A 5 36.46 34.82 -7.02
C PHE A 5 34.97 34.87 -7.35
N LYS A 6 34.58 34.17 -8.41
CA LYS A 6 33.17 33.92 -8.71
C LYS A 6 32.63 32.86 -7.76
N TYR A 7 31.85 33.28 -6.79
CA TYR A 7 31.03 32.36 -6.00
C TYR A 7 29.92 31.83 -6.90
N LEU A 8 30.07 30.56 -7.30
CA LEU A 8 29.02 29.81 -7.95
C LEU A 8 28.03 29.37 -6.85
N VAL A 9 26.96 30.13 -6.68
CA VAL A 9 25.83 29.72 -5.83
C VAL A 9 25.06 28.64 -6.60
N ILE A 10 25.30 27.37 -6.26
CA ILE A 10 24.50 26.26 -6.74
C ILE A 10 23.19 26.31 -5.97
N PHE A 11 22.17 26.85 -6.64
CA PHE A 11 20.80 26.77 -6.16
C PHE A 11 20.33 25.33 -6.36
N PHE A 12 20.40 24.50 -5.31
CA PHE A 12 19.72 23.21 -5.31
C PHE A 12 18.22 23.47 -5.29
N LEU A 13 17.62 23.48 -6.47
CA LEU A 13 16.19 23.33 -6.60
C LEU A 13 15.84 21.94 -6.08
N TYR A 14 15.43 21.87 -4.81
CA TYR A 14 14.78 20.72 -4.26
C TYR A 14 13.43 20.60 -4.97
N CYS A 15 13.41 19.86 -6.07
CA CYS A 15 12.20 19.45 -6.72
C CYS A 15 11.57 18.40 -5.81
N GLY A 16 10.86 18.88 -4.79
CA GLY A 16 10.00 18.04 -3.99
C GLY A 16 9.01 17.40 -4.96
N SER A 17 9.12 16.09 -5.13
CA SER A 17 8.11 15.32 -5.85
C SER A 17 6.80 15.53 -5.11
N ILE A 18 6.00 16.46 -5.63
CA ILE A 18 4.60 16.57 -5.25
C ILE A 18 3.98 15.29 -5.80
N HIS A 19 3.93 14.26 -4.98
CA HIS A 19 3.05 13.15 -5.23
C HIS A 19 1.66 13.76 -5.19
N SER A 20 1.13 14.09 -6.35
CA SER A 20 -0.29 14.39 -6.47
C SER A 20 -1.01 13.11 -6.11
N HIS A 21 -1.31 12.97 -4.83
CA HIS A 21 -2.39 12.10 -4.43
C HIS A 21 -3.61 12.68 -5.14
N HIS A 22 -3.99 12.07 -6.27
CA HIS A 22 -5.40 12.17 -6.65
C HIS A 22 -6.15 11.88 -5.37
N PRO A 23 -7.12 12.71 -4.96
CA PRO A 23 -8.00 12.36 -3.87
C PRO A 23 -8.75 11.12 -4.33
N GLY A 24 -8.05 9.99 -4.24
CA GLY A 24 -8.60 8.68 -4.44
C GLY A 24 -9.76 8.60 -3.47
N ASN A 25 -10.85 8.01 -3.91
CA ASN A 25 -12.01 7.80 -3.10
C ASN A 25 -11.59 7.23 -1.73
N THR A 26 -11.57 8.08 -0.71
CA THR A 26 -11.15 7.75 0.65
C THR A 26 -12.29 7.96 1.63
N VAL A 27 -12.26 7.25 2.74
CA VAL A 27 -13.19 7.42 3.85
C VAL A 27 -12.43 7.41 5.16
N GLU A 28 -12.64 8.43 5.96
CA GLU A 28 -12.12 8.49 7.32
C GLU A 28 -12.92 7.54 8.20
N VAL A 29 -12.23 6.66 8.96
CA VAL A 29 -12.86 5.69 9.86
C VAL A 29 -12.65 6.08 11.32
N GLY A 30 -13.63 5.75 12.17
CA GLY A 30 -13.56 5.98 13.60
C GLY A 30 -12.87 4.85 14.36
N GLU A 31 -12.61 5.10 15.64
CA GLU A 31 -12.08 4.08 16.56
C GLU A 31 -13.10 2.93 16.83
N PRO A 32 -12.65 1.72 17.11
CA PRO A 32 -11.27 1.27 17.06
C PRO A 32 -10.77 1.17 15.62
N TYR A 33 -9.60 1.75 15.35
CA TYR A 33 -9.04 1.79 14.00
C TYR A 33 -8.70 0.38 13.49
N PRO A 34 -8.95 0.09 12.21
CA PRO A 34 -8.41 -1.10 11.58
C PRO A 34 -6.88 -1.12 11.64
N GLU A 35 -6.32 -2.26 11.96
CA GLU A 35 -4.89 -2.49 11.95
C GLU A 35 -4.56 -3.61 10.97
N ILE A 36 -3.44 -3.45 10.25
CA ILE A 36 -2.94 -4.43 9.29
C ILE A 36 -1.49 -4.77 9.58
N PHE A 37 -1.17 -6.07 9.57
CA PHE A 37 0.18 -6.59 9.67
C PHE A 37 0.40 -7.65 8.60
N ILE A 38 1.57 -7.65 7.98
CA ILE A 38 1.93 -8.60 6.93
C ILE A 38 3.08 -9.47 7.39
N SER A 39 2.95 -10.78 7.21
CA SER A 39 4.05 -11.73 7.27
C SER A 39 4.29 -12.29 5.87
N ILE A 40 5.55 -12.46 5.49
CA ILE A 40 5.93 -12.99 4.18
C ILE A 40 6.65 -14.32 4.33
N TYR A 41 6.37 -15.25 3.42
CA TYR A 41 6.97 -16.57 3.35
C TYR A 41 7.36 -16.87 1.91
N GLU A 42 8.61 -17.24 1.69
CA GLU A 42 9.05 -17.69 0.37
C GLU A 42 8.36 -19.01 0.01
N ASP A 43 7.84 -19.08 -1.21
CA ASP A 43 7.26 -20.30 -1.74
C ASP A 43 8.33 -21.07 -2.49
N SER A 44 8.49 -22.35 -2.18
CA SER A 44 9.56 -23.18 -2.78
C SER A 44 9.39 -23.45 -4.28
N TYR A 45 8.20 -23.22 -4.80
CA TYR A 45 7.89 -23.42 -6.22
C TYR A 45 7.89 -22.11 -7.00
N ASP A 46 7.25 -21.06 -6.50
CA ASP A 46 7.10 -19.79 -7.21
C ASP A 46 6.71 -18.63 -6.27
N GLY A 47 7.55 -17.61 -6.18
CA GLY A 47 7.25 -16.36 -5.52
C GLY A 47 7.12 -16.43 -4.00
N TYR A 48 6.13 -15.73 -3.46
CA TYR A 48 5.92 -15.56 -2.03
C TYR A 48 4.45 -15.68 -1.65
N ASN A 49 4.22 -16.22 -0.45
CA ASN A 49 2.92 -16.19 0.20
C ASN A 49 2.92 -15.12 1.28
N ILE A 50 2.00 -14.18 1.24
CA ILE A 50 1.80 -13.23 2.31
C ILE A 50 0.62 -13.65 3.18
N LYS A 51 0.80 -13.49 4.49
CA LYS A 51 -0.28 -13.62 5.47
C LYS A 51 -0.67 -12.23 5.94
N ILE A 52 -1.93 -11.90 5.75
CA ILE A 52 -2.50 -10.59 6.09
C ILE A 52 -3.25 -10.74 7.41
N HIS A 53 -2.72 -10.13 8.46
CA HIS A 53 -3.34 -10.10 9.78
C HIS A 53 -4.11 -8.79 9.92
N MET A 54 -5.40 -8.91 10.24
CA MET A 54 -6.30 -7.77 10.40
C MET A 54 -6.88 -7.73 11.81
N LYS A 55 -6.97 -6.53 12.38
CA LYS A 55 -7.78 -6.24 13.55
C LYS A 55 -8.81 -5.17 13.20
N ASN A 56 -9.97 -5.23 13.84
CA ASN A 56 -11.05 -4.25 13.67
C ASN A 56 -11.51 -4.06 12.23
N PHE A 57 -11.35 -5.10 11.40
CA PHE A 57 -11.74 -5.13 10.00
C PHE A 57 -12.16 -6.54 9.60
N LYS A 58 -13.18 -6.64 8.77
CA LYS A 58 -13.70 -7.91 8.26
C LYS A 58 -13.54 -8.00 6.75
N PHE A 59 -12.95 -9.09 6.27
CA PHE A 59 -12.98 -9.41 4.85
C PHE A 59 -14.39 -9.76 4.40
N THR A 60 -14.89 -8.99 3.46
CA THR A 60 -16.25 -9.15 2.93
C THR A 60 -16.23 -8.79 1.46
N PRO A 61 -16.56 -9.73 0.56
CA PRO A 61 -16.76 -9.42 -0.85
C PRO A 61 -18.03 -8.58 -1.05
N GLU A 62 -18.08 -7.86 -2.15
CA GLU A 62 -19.26 -7.11 -2.56
C GLU A 62 -20.39 -8.07 -2.91
N GLU A 63 -21.58 -7.81 -2.35
CA GLU A 63 -22.81 -8.53 -2.63
C GLU A 63 -23.91 -7.56 -3.08
N ILE A 64 -24.74 -7.98 -4.04
CA ILE A 64 -25.75 -7.11 -4.69
C ILE A 64 -26.76 -6.50 -3.69
N SER A 65 -27.08 -7.22 -2.63
CA SER A 65 -28.05 -6.78 -1.62
C SER A 65 -27.43 -6.34 -0.31
N TYR A 66 -26.12 -6.18 -0.29
CA TYR A 66 -25.37 -5.87 0.91
C TYR A 66 -25.31 -4.36 1.19
N GLU A 67 -25.68 -3.96 2.40
CA GLU A 67 -25.41 -2.60 2.87
C GLU A 67 -23.94 -2.46 3.28
N PRO A 68 -23.18 -1.57 2.61
CA PRO A 68 -21.77 -1.39 2.93
C PRO A 68 -21.56 -0.94 4.37
N LYS A 69 -20.68 -1.64 5.08
CA LYS A 69 -20.21 -1.23 6.39
C LYS A 69 -18.80 -0.65 6.28
N GLU A 70 -18.54 0.36 7.10
CA GLU A 70 -17.32 1.16 7.05
C GLU A 70 -16.03 0.32 7.13
N LYS A 71 -16.01 -0.69 8.01
CA LYS A 71 -14.82 -1.51 8.28
C LYS A 71 -14.93 -2.92 7.71
N GLU A 72 -15.55 -3.05 6.56
CA GLU A 72 -15.67 -4.31 5.84
C GLU A 72 -15.28 -4.12 4.38
N GLY A 73 -14.56 -5.09 3.82
CA GLY A 73 -14.11 -5.05 2.44
C GLY A 73 -12.94 -5.99 2.15
N TYR A 74 -11.88 -5.48 1.57
CA TYR A 74 -10.76 -6.26 1.08
C TYR A 74 -9.40 -5.58 1.29
N ALA A 75 -8.34 -6.36 1.16
CA ALA A 75 -6.98 -5.87 1.08
C ALA A 75 -6.56 -5.76 -0.38
N LEU A 76 -6.07 -4.61 -0.81
CA LEU A 76 -5.49 -4.40 -2.14
C LEU A 76 -3.98 -4.58 -2.04
N VAL A 77 -3.46 -5.56 -2.77
CA VAL A 77 -2.04 -5.91 -2.79
C VAL A 77 -1.35 -5.24 -3.97
N HIS A 78 -0.25 -4.56 -3.69
CA HIS A 78 0.61 -3.93 -4.68
C HIS A 78 2.01 -4.52 -4.61
N VAL A 79 2.67 -4.62 -5.74
CA VAL A 79 4.11 -4.86 -5.84
C VAL A 79 4.73 -3.73 -6.66
N ASN A 80 5.75 -3.07 -6.12
CA ASN A 80 6.40 -1.91 -6.76
C ASN A 80 5.39 -0.85 -7.22
N GLU A 81 4.43 -0.54 -6.34
CA GLU A 81 3.32 0.42 -6.55
C GLU A 81 2.26 0.00 -7.59
N ILE A 82 2.41 -1.16 -8.21
CA ILE A 82 1.45 -1.70 -9.18
C ILE A 82 0.44 -2.59 -8.44
N PRO A 83 -0.86 -2.31 -8.51
CA PRO A 83 -1.87 -3.18 -7.92
C PRO A 83 -1.91 -4.51 -8.67
N ILE A 84 -1.78 -5.62 -7.95
CA ILE A 84 -1.73 -6.97 -8.53
C ILE A 84 -2.96 -7.81 -8.20
N GLY A 85 -3.73 -7.45 -7.18
CA GLY A 85 -4.95 -8.17 -6.86
C GLY A 85 -5.57 -7.77 -5.55
N ARG A 86 -6.79 -8.27 -5.33
CA ARG A 86 -7.57 -8.12 -4.10
C ARG A 86 -7.50 -9.41 -3.30
N SER A 87 -7.39 -9.29 -2.00
CA SER A 87 -7.54 -10.42 -1.09
C SER A 87 -8.76 -10.24 -0.20
N TYR A 88 -9.62 -11.26 -0.15
CA TYR A 88 -10.75 -11.38 0.77
C TYR A 88 -10.47 -12.41 1.86
N SER A 89 -9.20 -12.77 2.04
CA SER A 89 -8.77 -13.78 3.01
C SER A 89 -7.40 -13.41 3.61
N LYS A 90 -6.99 -14.22 4.59
CA LYS A 90 -5.71 -14.06 5.28
C LYS A 90 -4.50 -14.31 4.39
N TRP A 91 -4.65 -15.08 3.31
CA TRP A 91 -3.53 -15.51 2.48
C TRP A 91 -3.66 -14.97 1.06
N PHE A 92 -2.53 -14.52 0.53
CA PHE A 92 -2.42 -14.09 -0.85
C PHE A 92 -1.09 -14.54 -1.43
N HIS A 93 -1.12 -15.22 -2.58
CA HIS A 93 0.07 -15.65 -3.29
C HIS A 93 0.52 -14.60 -4.29
N ILE A 94 1.80 -14.25 -4.28
CA ILE A 94 2.42 -13.32 -5.22
C ILE A 94 3.41 -14.09 -6.08
N PRO A 95 3.11 -14.35 -7.36
CA PRO A 95 4.02 -15.02 -8.29
C PRO A 95 5.35 -14.29 -8.46
N ASP A 96 6.41 -15.05 -8.68
CA ASP A 96 7.79 -14.53 -8.82
C ASP A 96 7.94 -13.46 -9.94
N ARG A 97 7.13 -13.55 -11.00
CA ARG A 97 7.13 -12.59 -12.11
C ARG A 97 6.87 -11.13 -11.72
N PHE A 98 6.30 -10.88 -10.54
CA PHE A 98 6.07 -9.52 -10.03
C PHE A 98 7.31 -8.92 -9.33
N PHE A 99 8.28 -9.75 -8.98
CA PHE A 99 9.53 -9.34 -8.31
C PHE A 99 10.64 -9.15 -9.32
N ASN A 100 10.58 -8.08 -10.08
CA ASN A 100 11.45 -7.80 -11.22
C ASN A 100 12.59 -6.81 -10.91
N LEU A 101 12.72 -6.39 -9.67
CA LEU A 101 13.77 -5.50 -9.18
C LEU A 101 14.66 -6.23 -8.17
N GLU A 102 15.84 -5.69 -7.89
CA GLU A 102 16.70 -6.16 -6.80
C GLU A 102 16.03 -5.94 -5.43
N LYS A 103 15.38 -4.78 -5.27
CA LYS A 103 14.55 -4.46 -4.11
C LYS A 103 13.11 -4.24 -4.56
N ASN A 104 12.22 -5.06 -4.05
CA ASN A 104 10.80 -5.00 -4.38
C ASN A 104 10.01 -4.59 -3.15
N THR A 105 9.02 -3.75 -3.34
CA THR A 105 8.13 -3.31 -2.28
C THR A 105 6.78 -4.02 -2.40
N ILE A 106 6.34 -4.67 -1.34
CA ILE A 106 4.97 -5.17 -1.21
C ILE A 106 4.21 -4.21 -0.32
N LYS A 107 3.12 -3.65 -0.81
CA LYS A 107 2.22 -2.79 -0.06
C LYS A 107 0.82 -3.39 -0.04
N VAL A 108 0.22 -3.46 1.14
CA VAL A 108 -1.16 -3.91 1.31
C VAL A 108 -1.95 -2.78 1.96
N ALA A 109 -2.98 -2.32 1.27
CA ALA A 109 -3.88 -1.25 1.72
C ALA A 109 -5.29 -1.79 1.90
N ILE A 110 -6.02 -1.25 2.88
CA ILE A 110 -7.39 -1.68 3.17
C ILE A 110 -8.37 -0.82 2.38
N LYS A 111 -9.32 -1.48 1.75
CA LYS A 111 -10.45 -0.84 1.05
C LYS A 111 -11.79 -1.41 1.52
N ASN A 112 -12.80 -0.55 1.61
CA ASN A 112 -14.16 -1.01 1.86
C ASN A 112 -14.81 -1.59 0.58
N VAL A 113 -16.04 -2.07 0.72
CA VAL A 113 -16.80 -2.65 -0.41
C VAL A 113 -17.13 -1.64 -1.51
N ASN A 114 -17.12 -0.34 -1.22
CA ASN A 114 -17.28 0.75 -2.18
C ASN A 114 -15.96 1.17 -2.85
N HIS A 115 -14.89 0.38 -2.67
CA HIS A 115 -13.56 0.65 -3.21
C HIS A 115 -12.87 1.91 -2.68
N GLN A 116 -13.34 2.43 -1.53
CA GLN A 116 -12.71 3.56 -0.86
C GLN A 116 -11.54 3.08 0.00
N SER A 117 -10.43 3.80 -0.04
CA SER A 117 -9.32 3.56 0.89
C SER A 117 -9.69 4.02 2.29
N LEU A 118 -9.49 3.18 3.29
CA LEU A 118 -9.73 3.54 4.68
C LEU A 118 -8.59 4.42 5.20
N VAL A 119 -8.96 5.50 5.87
CA VAL A 119 -8.05 6.50 6.41
C VAL A 119 -8.30 6.64 7.91
N ALA A 120 -7.24 6.67 8.70
CA ALA A 120 -7.27 7.00 10.12
C ALA A 120 -6.31 8.16 10.37
N ASP A 121 -6.76 9.22 11.04
CA ASP A 121 -5.98 10.43 11.28
C ASP A 121 -5.31 10.96 9.99
N HIS A 122 -6.08 11.05 8.90
CA HIS A 122 -5.63 11.52 7.57
C HIS A 122 -4.57 10.63 6.90
N THR A 123 -4.31 9.43 7.43
CA THR A 123 -3.33 8.49 6.87
C THR A 123 -4.02 7.23 6.37
N VAL A 124 -3.72 6.82 5.13
CA VAL A 124 -4.24 5.57 4.57
C VAL A 124 -3.75 4.38 5.38
N ILE A 125 -4.68 3.51 5.78
CA ILE A 125 -4.38 2.31 6.55
C ILE A 125 -3.76 1.29 5.60
N SER A 126 -2.46 1.10 5.71
CA SER A 126 -1.68 0.19 4.87
C SER A 126 -0.43 -0.28 5.60
N GLN A 127 0.18 -1.36 5.11
CA GLN A 127 1.51 -1.79 5.51
C GLN A 127 2.36 -2.08 4.29
N GLU A 128 3.65 -1.80 4.41
CA GLU A 128 4.65 -2.00 3.37
C GLU A 128 5.81 -2.80 3.91
N ILE A 129 6.34 -3.73 3.11
CA ILE A 129 7.56 -4.50 3.38
C ILE A 129 8.44 -4.52 2.14
N ILE A 130 9.75 -4.63 2.34
CA ILE A 130 10.73 -4.73 1.26
C ILE A 130 11.22 -6.18 1.18
N VAL A 131 11.27 -6.69 -0.05
CA VAL A 131 11.81 -8.01 -0.39
C VAL A 131 13.03 -7.80 -1.29
N GLU A 132 14.18 -8.27 -0.85
CA GLU A 132 15.43 -8.29 -1.63
C GLU A 132 15.57 -9.64 -2.34
N LYS A 133 15.99 -9.60 -3.61
CA LYS A 133 16.30 -10.79 -4.42
C LYS A 133 17.79 -10.95 -4.60
#